data_d544fb2a45eecb8376926986feb7ff93
#
_entry.id   d544fb2a45eecb8376926986feb7ff93
#
_cell.length_a   1.000
_cell.length_b   1.000
_cell.length_c   1.000
_cell.angle_alpha   90.00
_cell.angle_beta   90.00
_cell.angle_gamma   90.00
#
_symmetry.space_group_name_H-M   'P 1'
#
loop_
_entity.id
_entity.type
_entity.pdbx_description
1 polymer ?
#
loop_
_entity_poly.entity_id
_entity_poly.type
_entity_poly.pdbx_seq_one_letter_code
_entity_poly.pdbx_strand_id
1 'polypeptide(L)'
;ISSGDIFGFYEARLDTDRRAPELVVYPNTVAMPDFDLPPYRPMGDFWSRARFIDDETRPSGLREYRTGDAARHIDWKATARRDAAFVRTYDSSHAQRVVILLECDTAMERWRNYPMVLEATVTGAASVARRSIELGYAVGLISNGNAPSGPAPPMVPPGAGPDQLTALMTALAGARSHTSVQLPDMVARYGAEAMPAGATVVYIAAIFRPTTVNFIRELGRRGHRIVSLCAGGDEPPDIPDFPILDYRAVFKAAETDDE
;
A
#
# COMPACT_ATOMS: atom_id res chain seq x y z
N ILE A 1 27.61 -1.73 23.27
CA ILE A 1 27.46 -1.25 24.65
C ILE A 1 28.79 -0.66 25.04
N SER A 2 28.81 0.61 25.46
CA SER A 2 29.99 1.25 26.00
C SER A 2 29.84 1.42 27.51
N SER A 3 30.90 1.15 28.25
CA SER A 3 31.03 1.43 29.69
C SER A 3 32.28 2.21 29.89
N GLY A 4 32.23 3.31 30.62
CA GLY A 4 33.36 4.14 30.90
C GLY A 4 33.31 4.72 32.33
N ASP A 5 34.42 5.30 32.77
CA ASP A 5 34.45 6.03 34.02
C ASP A 5 33.80 7.42 33.86
N ILE A 6 33.37 8.00 34.98
CA ILE A 6 32.68 9.32 34.99
C ILE A 6 33.60 10.48 34.56
N PHE A 7 34.92 10.27 34.51
CA PHE A 7 35.91 11.28 34.13
C PHE A 7 36.39 11.10 32.67
N GLY A 8 35.94 10.03 31.97
CA GLY A 8 36.31 9.81 30.57
C GLY A 8 37.75 9.31 30.34
N PHE A 9 38.48 8.86 31.37
CA PHE A 9 39.84 8.33 31.25
C PHE A 9 39.84 6.87 30.78
N TYR A 10 38.75 6.16 30.91
CA TYR A 10 38.60 4.78 30.48
C TYR A 10 37.24 4.58 29.80
N GLU A 11 37.28 4.07 28.57
CA GLU A 11 36.10 3.63 27.82
C GLU A 11 36.32 2.22 27.30
N ALA A 12 35.53 1.26 27.76
CA ALA A 12 35.49 -0.07 27.20
C ALA A 12 34.29 -0.18 26.29
N ARG A 13 34.49 -0.49 25.02
CA ARG A 13 33.42 -0.80 24.06
C ARG A 13 33.34 -2.32 23.91
N LEU A 14 32.25 -2.89 24.30
CA LEU A 14 31.89 -4.24 23.92
C LEU A 14 31.32 -4.17 22.49
N ASP A 15 32.08 -4.68 21.53
CA ASP A 15 31.55 -4.97 20.21
C ASP A 15 30.48 -6.06 20.40
N THR A 16 29.24 -5.67 20.49
CA THR A 16 28.14 -6.61 20.45
C THR A 16 28.18 -7.26 19.07
N ASP A 17 28.36 -8.55 19.08
CA ASP A 17 28.45 -9.41 17.91
C ASP A 17 27.41 -8.97 16.86
N ARG A 18 27.84 -8.59 15.64
CA ARG A 18 27.00 -8.15 14.53
C ARG A 18 26.02 -9.24 14.05
N ARG A 19 25.95 -10.35 14.76
CA ARG A 19 25.09 -11.51 14.50
C ARG A 19 23.95 -11.66 15.50
N ALA A 20 23.67 -10.65 16.32
CA ALA A 20 22.43 -10.71 17.11
C ALA A 20 21.24 -10.88 16.16
N PRO A 21 20.37 -11.85 16.38
CA PRO A 21 19.18 -12.05 15.55
C PRO A 21 18.35 -10.75 15.59
N GLU A 22 18.02 -10.23 14.41
CA GLU A 22 17.14 -9.08 14.29
C GLU A 22 15.72 -9.53 14.64
N LEU A 23 15.19 -8.97 15.72
CA LEU A 23 13.78 -9.21 16.10
C LEU A 23 12.92 -8.15 15.41
N VAL A 24 12.07 -8.58 14.50
CA VAL A 24 11.07 -7.74 13.86
C VAL A 24 9.74 -7.92 14.58
N VAL A 25 9.23 -6.82 15.16
CA VAL A 25 7.90 -6.80 15.77
C VAL A 25 6.93 -6.21 14.76
N TYR A 26 5.95 -7.00 14.32
CA TYR A 26 4.94 -6.55 13.37
C TYR A 26 3.92 -5.64 14.06
N PRO A 27 3.39 -4.64 13.32
CA PRO A 27 2.33 -3.80 13.83
C PRO A 27 1.07 -4.61 14.08
N ASN A 28 0.27 -4.18 15.06
CA ASN A 28 -1.04 -4.74 15.31
C ASN A 28 -1.99 -4.51 14.13
N THR A 29 -3.03 -5.32 14.01
CA THR A 29 -4.07 -5.19 12.99
C THR A 29 -5.45 -5.28 13.62
N VAL A 30 -6.32 -4.39 13.20
CA VAL A 30 -7.72 -4.34 13.66
C VAL A 30 -8.64 -4.80 12.55
N ALA A 31 -9.70 -5.52 12.92
CA ALA A 31 -10.72 -5.89 11.95
C ALA A 31 -11.44 -4.65 11.42
N MET A 32 -11.55 -4.54 10.11
CA MET A 32 -12.21 -3.42 9.42
C MET A 32 -13.39 -3.94 8.58
N PRO A 33 -14.51 -4.38 9.23
CA PRO A 33 -15.62 -5.01 8.52
C PRO A 33 -16.27 -4.08 7.50
N ASP A 34 -16.36 -2.80 7.83
CA ASP A 34 -17.02 -1.77 7.00
C ASP A 34 -16.06 -1.10 6.00
N PHE A 35 -14.78 -1.49 6.01
CA PHE A 35 -13.83 -1.00 5.03
C PHE A 35 -14.02 -1.75 3.72
N ASP A 36 -14.73 -1.12 2.80
CA ASP A 36 -14.89 -1.60 1.44
C ASP A 36 -14.19 -0.62 0.49
N LEU A 37 -13.27 -1.17 -0.28
CA LEU A 37 -12.68 -0.40 -1.38
C LEU A 37 -13.74 -0.34 -2.49
N PRO A 38 -14.07 0.86 -2.99
CA PRO A 38 -15.09 0.99 -4.02
C PRO A 38 -14.79 0.02 -5.16
N PRO A 39 -15.77 -0.82 -5.56
CA PRO A 39 -15.56 -1.84 -6.57
C PRO A 39 -15.02 -1.20 -7.84
N TYR A 40 -14.09 -1.89 -8.51
CA TYR A 40 -13.60 -1.46 -9.81
C TYR A 40 -14.77 -1.41 -10.79
N ARG A 41 -15.42 -0.25 -10.90
CA ARG A 41 -16.29 0.07 -12.03
C ARG A 41 -15.42 0.80 -13.05
N PRO A 42 -15.21 0.25 -14.24
CA PRO A 42 -14.66 1.04 -15.32
C PRO A 42 -15.64 2.21 -15.52
N MET A 43 -15.26 3.42 -15.10
CA MET A 43 -16.04 4.62 -15.40
C MET A 43 -16.08 4.78 -16.90
N GLY A 44 -17.31 4.95 -17.42
CA GLY A 44 -17.60 5.09 -18.83
C GLY A 44 -16.66 6.04 -19.57
N ASP A 45 -16.37 5.69 -20.81
CA ASP A 45 -15.88 6.50 -21.90
C ASP A 45 -14.47 7.09 -21.88
N PHE A 46 -13.61 6.82 -20.92
CA PHE A 46 -12.19 6.96 -21.18
C PHE A 46 -11.60 5.62 -21.62
N TRP A 47 -11.64 5.36 -22.91
CA TRP A 47 -10.86 4.35 -23.59
C TRP A 47 -9.37 4.71 -23.46
N SER A 48 -8.81 4.57 -22.28
CA SER A 48 -7.37 4.47 -22.13
C SER A 48 -6.97 3.16 -22.81
N ARG A 49 -6.11 3.25 -23.82
CA ARG A 49 -5.43 2.14 -24.47
C ARG A 49 -4.43 1.45 -23.51
N ALA A 50 -4.78 1.27 -22.27
CA ALA A 50 -4.10 0.34 -21.40
C ALA A 50 -4.40 -1.06 -21.97
N ARG A 51 -3.44 -1.63 -22.68
CA ARG A 51 -3.46 -3.03 -23.09
C ARG A 51 -3.69 -3.83 -21.82
N PHE A 52 -4.87 -4.43 -21.73
CA PHE A 52 -5.16 -5.47 -20.76
C PHE A 52 -4.12 -6.56 -21.03
N ILE A 53 -3.19 -6.75 -20.12
CA ILE A 53 -2.32 -7.92 -20.16
C ILE A 53 -3.20 -9.02 -19.59
N ASP A 54 -3.84 -9.76 -20.50
CA ASP A 54 -4.53 -11.01 -20.18
C ASP A 54 -3.47 -11.92 -19.53
N ASP A 55 -3.77 -12.49 -18.38
CA ASP A 55 -2.92 -13.50 -17.78
C ASP A 55 -3.01 -14.78 -18.62
N GLU A 56 -2.11 -14.92 -19.59
CA GLU A 56 -2.05 -16.05 -20.51
C GLU A 56 -1.89 -17.41 -19.80
N THR A 57 -1.64 -17.40 -18.48
CA THR A 57 -1.47 -18.64 -17.69
C THR A 57 -2.81 -19.20 -17.17
N ARG A 58 -3.91 -18.41 -17.20
CA ARG A 58 -5.22 -18.81 -16.68
C ARG A 58 -6.32 -18.69 -17.73
N PRO A 59 -6.50 -19.69 -18.61
CA PRO A 59 -7.62 -19.71 -19.54
C PRO A 59 -8.94 -19.87 -18.76
N SER A 60 -9.84 -18.88 -18.87
CA SER A 60 -11.15 -18.87 -18.21
C SER A 60 -12.26 -19.51 -19.04
N GLY A 61 -12.04 -19.62 -20.37
CA GLY A 61 -13.08 -20.16 -21.25
C GLY A 61 -12.68 -20.16 -22.73
N LEU A 62 -13.66 -20.46 -23.56
CA LEU A 62 -13.56 -20.41 -25.01
C LEU A 62 -14.74 -19.61 -25.55
N ARG A 63 -14.48 -18.67 -26.47
CA ARG A 63 -15.50 -17.98 -27.25
C ARG A 63 -15.22 -18.07 -28.74
N GLU A 64 -16.20 -17.81 -29.55
CA GLU A 64 -16.00 -17.73 -30.98
C GLU A 64 -15.08 -16.56 -31.35
N TYR A 65 -14.26 -16.78 -32.37
CA TYR A 65 -13.34 -15.78 -32.94
C TYR A 65 -14.14 -14.59 -33.48
N ARG A 66 -13.64 -13.39 -33.22
CA ARG A 66 -14.14 -12.16 -33.83
C ARG A 66 -13.01 -11.46 -34.58
N THR A 67 -13.37 -10.77 -35.66
CA THR A 67 -12.39 -9.98 -36.44
C THR A 67 -11.66 -8.99 -35.54
N GLY A 68 -10.34 -9.10 -35.46
CA GLY A 68 -9.49 -8.31 -34.56
C GLY A 68 -8.87 -9.08 -33.41
N ASP A 69 -9.28 -10.33 -33.17
CA ASP A 69 -8.66 -11.18 -32.17
C ASP A 69 -7.26 -11.61 -32.59
N ALA A 70 -6.33 -11.69 -31.65
CA ALA A 70 -4.97 -12.11 -31.92
C ALA A 70 -4.91 -13.61 -32.25
N ALA A 71 -4.33 -13.98 -33.38
CA ALA A 71 -4.25 -15.36 -33.85
C ALA A 71 -3.54 -16.31 -32.87
N ARG A 72 -2.65 -15.79 -32.00
CA ARG A 72 -1.96 -16.56 -30.95
C ARG A 72 -2.89 -17.12 -29.89
N HIS A 73 -4.08 -16.53 -29.72
CA HIS A 73 -5.06 -16.95 -28.74
C HIS A 73 -6.05 -17.98 -29.28
N ILE A 74 -5.94 -18.39 -30.57
CA ILE A 74 -6.80 -19.40 -31.17
C ILE A 74 -6.51 -20.76 -30.52
N ASP A 75 -7.54 -21.40 -29.99
CA ASP A 75 -7.48 -22.77 -29.54
C ASP A 75 -7.73 -23.73 -30.73
N TRP A 76 -6.64 -24.14 -31.35
CA TRP A 76 -6.70 -25.03 -32.50
C TRP A 76 -7.36 -26.37 -32.20
N LYS A 77 -7.26 -26.85 -30.96
CA LYS A 77 -7.88 -28.10 -30.52
C LYS A 77 -9.42 -28.00 -30.41
N ALA A 78 -9.90 -26.86 -29.90
CA ALA A 78 -11.33 -26.57 -29.84
C ALA A 78 -11.90 -26.29 -31.23
N THR A 79 -11.18 -25.51 -32.04
CA THR A 79 -11.53 -25.18 -33.44
C THR A 79 -11.65 -26.44 -34.32
N ALA A 80 -10.73 -27.40 -34.17
CA ALA A 80 -10.78 -28.67 -34.94
C ALA A 80 -11.96 -29.59 -34.56
N ARG A 81 -12.63 -29.35 -33.43
CA ARG A 81 -13.78 -30.15 -32.98
C ARG A 81 -15.13 -29.47 -33.22
N ARG A 82 -15.11 -28.24 -33.67
CA ARG A 82 -16.31 -27.40 -33.88
C ARG A 82 -16.09 -26.66 -35.21
N ASP A 83 -17.10 -26.50 -36.01
CA ASP A 83 -17.04 -25.86 -37.33
C ASP A 83 -16.81 -24.32 -37.26
N ALA A 84 -16.28 -23.78 -36.17
CA ALA A 84 -15.99 -22.38 -35.98
C ALA A 84 -14.66 -22.19 -35.27
N ALA A 85 -13.97 -21.10 -35.57
CA ALA A 85 -12.73 -20.73 -34.87
C ALA A 85 -13.03 -20.27 -33.44
N PHE A 86 -12.35 -20.88 -32.46
CA PHE A 86 -12.48 -20.52 -31.04
C PHE A 86 -11.20 -19.88 -30.50
N VAL A 87 -11.38 -18.83 -29.72
CA VAL A 87 -10.29 -18.10 -29.03
C VAL A 87 -10.40 -18.40 -27.56
N ARG A 88 -9.27 -18.66 -26.93
CA ARG A 88 -9.17 -18.74 -25.48
C ARG A 88 -9.51 -17.38 -24.88
N THR A 89 -10.48 -17.35 -24.00
CA THR A 89 -10.66 -16.22 -23.10
C THR A 89 -9.85 -16.49 -21.85
N TYR A 90 -9.06 -15.52 -21.49
CA TYR A 90 -8.32 -15.57 -20.26
C TYR A 90 -9.11 -14.81 -19.19
N ASP A 91 -9.06 -15.30 -17.97
CA ASP A 91 -9.56 -14.52 -16.86
C ASP A 91 -8.67 -13.28 -16.80
N SER A 92 -9.24 -12.14 -17.13
CA SER A 92 -8.69 -10.90 -16.66
C SER A 92 -8.93 -10.93 -15.14
N SER A 93 -8.10 -11.66 -14.41
CA SER A 93 -8.05 -11.51 -12.98
C SER A 93 -7.49 -10.12 -12.74
N HIS A 94 -8.37 -9.14 -12.85
CA HIS A 94 -8.14 -7.82 -12.31
C HIS A 94 -8.11 -8.00 -10.79
N ALA A 95 -7.07 -8.63 -10.29
CA ALA A 95 -6.73 -8.44 -8.89
C ALA A 95 -6.66 -6.93 -8.74
N GLN A 96 -7.67 -6.35 -8.11
CA GLN A 96 -7.70 -4.91 -7.86
C GLN A 96 -6.36 -4.56 -7.23
N ARG A 97 -5.64 -3.63 -7.84
CA ARG A 97 -4.33 -3.21 -7.34
C ARG A 97 -4.55 -2.07 -6.38
N VAL A 98 -4.11 -2.28 -5.16
CA VAL A 98 -4.20 -1.33 -4.06
C VAL A 98 -2.79 -0.88 -3.72
N VAL A 99 -2.57 0.42 -3.65
CA VAL A 99 -1.30 0.99 -3.21
C VAL A 99 -1.56 1.84 -1.98
N ILE A 100 -0.99 1.44 -0.88
CA ILE A 100 -1.04 2.20 0.37
C ILE A 100 0.03 3.28 0.30
N LEU A 101 -0.38 4.54 0.42
CA LEU A 101 0.51 5.67 0.62
C LEU A 101 0.46 6.06 2.08
N LEU A 102 1.52 5.71 2.82
CA LEU A 102 1.60 5.95 4.26
C LEU A 102 2.40 7.21 4.55
N GLU A 103 1.72 8.21 5.12
CA GLU A 103 2.33 9.44 5.62
C GLU A 103 2.69 9.27 7.10
N CYS A 104 3.98 9.15 7.37
CA CYS A 104 4.51 8.96 8.72
C CYS A 104 4.93 10.26 9.41
N ASP A 105 4.83 11.40 8.72
CA ASP A 105 5.11 12.69 9.38
C ASP A 105 3.96 13.07 10.30
N THR A 106 4.11 12.71 11.57
CA THR A 106 3.16 12.99 12.65
C THR A 106 3.57 14.18 13.52
N ALA A 107 4.53 15.01 13.04
CA ALA A 107 4.96 16.20 13.76
C ALA A 107 3.83 17.26 13.76
N MET A 108 3.12 17.37 14.88
CA MET A 108 2.15 18.41 15.15
C MET A 108 2.83 19.72 15.54
N GLU A 109 2.05 20.80 15.73
CA GLU A 109 2.55 22.08 16.21
C GLU A 109 3.46 21.90 17.43
N ARG A 110 4.63 22.56 17.43
CA ARG A 110 5.69 22.50 18.46
C ARG A 110 6.59 21.26 18.45
N TRP A 111 6.76 20.54 17.32
CA TRP A 111 7.75 19.46 17.20
C TRP A 111 7.55 18.32 18.21
N ARG A 112 6.36 18.12 18.72
CA ARG A 112 6.01 17.00 19.56
C ARG A 112 5.60 15.82 18.69
N ASN A 113 6.44 14.81 18.68
CA ASN A 113 6.05 13.48 18.17
C ASN A 113 5.23 12.78 19.23
N TYR A 114 4.09 12.30 18.82
CA TYR A 114 3.29 11.40 19.62
C TYR A 114 3.46 9.99 19.06
N PRO A 115 4.25 9.11 19.72
CA PRO A 115 4.44 7.73 19.27
C PRO A 115 3.12 7.02 19.00
N MET A 116 2.12 7.21 19.86
CA MET A 116 0.79 6.63 19.70
C MET A 116 0.10 7.03 18.39
N VAL A 117 0.31 8.24 17.90
CA VAL A 117 -0.26 8.68 16.62
C VAL A 117 0.37 7.95 15.45
N LEU A 118 1.68 7.71 15.50
CA LEU A 118 2.37 6.90 14.50
C LEU A 118 1.88 5.44 14.55
N GLU A 119 1.81 4.86 15.75
CA GLU A 119 1.34 3.48 15.94
C GLU A 119 -0.07 3.30 15.38
N ALA A 120 -1.02 4.20 15.69
CA ALA A 120 -2.36 4.17 15.13
C ALA A 120 -2.35 4.26 13.58
N THR A 121 -1.49 5.12 13.02
CA THR A 121 -1.37 5.30 11.57
C THR A 121 -0.79 4.05 10.90
N VAL A 122 0.22 3.43 11.51
CA VAL A 122 0.84 2.18 11.05
C VAL A 122 -0.12 1.01 11.20
N THR A 123 -0.84 0.92 12.32
CA THR A 123 -1.91 -0.07 12.55
C THR A 123 -3.01 0.07 11.49
N GLY A 124 -3.38 1.29 11.12
CA GLY A 124 -4.30 1.55 10.03
C GLY A 124 -3.81 0.98 8.70
N ALA A 125 -2.55 1.23 8.36
CA ALA A 125 -1.93 0.71 7.15
C ALA A 125 -1.85 -0.83 7.13
N ALA A 126 -1.47 -1.43 8.26
CA ALA A 126 -1.41 -2.87 8.43
C ALA A 126 -2.79 -3.52 8.29
N SER A 127 -3.83 -2.91 8.89
CA SER A 127 -5.21 -3.38 8.82
C SER A 127 -5.78 -3.32 7.40
N VAL A 128 -5.54 -2.22 6.69
CA VAL A 128 -5.92 -2.07 5.27
C VAL A 128 -5.18 -3.08 4.40
N ALA A 129 -3.87 -3.28 4.62
CA ALA A 129 -3.07 -4.25 3.88
C ALA A 129 -3.62 -5.66 4.06
N ARG A 130 -3.84 -6.08 5.30
CA ARG A 130 -4.40 -7.39 5.65
C ARG A 130 -5.77 -7.59 5.02
N ARG A 131 -6.69 -6.64 5.22
CA ARG A 131 -8.05 -6.70 4.67
C ARG A 131 -8.06 -6.79 3.15
N SER A 132 -7.22 -6.01 2.48
CA SER A 132 -7.12 -6.00 1.02
C SER A 132 -6.56 -7.32 0.47
N ILE A 133 -5.59 -7.94 1.14
CA ILE A 133 -5.05 -9.25 0.76
C ILE A 133 -6.10 -10.35 1.00
N GLU A 134 -6.85 -10.31 2.10
CA GLU A 134 -7.96 -11.25 2.37
C GLU A 134 -9.04 -11.18 1.28
N LEU A 135 -9.27 -10.00 0.71
CA LEU A 135 -10.18 -9.79 -0.43
C LEU A 135 -9.58 -10.22 -1.78
N GLY A 136 -8.33 -10.73 -1.79
CA GLY A 136 -7.66 -11.20 -3.00
C GLY A 136 -7.04 -10.08 -3.84
N TYR A 137 -6.85 -8.88 -3.30
CA TYR A 137 -6.23 -7.77 -4.01
C TYR A 137 -4.70 -7.87 -4.01
N ALA A 138 -4.08 -7.31 -5.05
CA ALA A 138 -2.63 -7.11 -5.07
C ALA A 138 -2.31 -5.78 -4.35
N VAL A 139 -1.58 -5.87 -3.24
CA VAL A 139 -1.31 -4.73 -2.35
C VAL A 139 0.14 -4.32 -2.40
N GLY A 140 0.40 -3.04 -2.61
CA GLY A 140 1.72 -2.42 -2.50
C GLY A 140 1.73 -1.32 -1.43
N LEU A 141 2.92 -0.84 -1.09
CA LEU A 141 3.17 0.20 -0.10
C LEU A 141 4.21 1.19 -0.60
N ILE A 142 3.97 2.47 -0.39
CA ILE A 142 5.01 3.51 -0.39
C ILE A 142 4.88 4.27 0.93
N SER A 143 5.97 4.38 1.68
CA SER A 143 6.02 5.08 2.97
C SER A 143 7.15 6.07 2.99
N ASN A 144 6.94 7.24 3.55
CA ASN A 144 8.02 8.18 3.85
C ASN A 144 8.63 7.96 5.24
N GLY A 145 8.10 7.03 6.03
CA GLY A 145 8.65 6.68 7.36
C GLY A 145 9.90 5.80 7.32
N ASN A 146 10.25 5.24 6.17
CA ASN A 146 11.39 4.37 6.01
C ASN A 146 12.51 5.05 5.22
N ALA A 147 13.71 5.02 5.75
CA ALA A 147 14.87 5.56 5.03
C ALA A 147 15.23 4.64 3.84
N PRO A 148 15.60 5.20 2.68
CA PRO A 148 15.99 4.40 1.50
C PRO A 148 17.16 3.43 1.75
N SER A 149 18.02 3.75 2.72
CA SER A 149 19.17 2.94 3.17
C SER A 149 18.93 2.24 4.50
N GLY A 150 17.70 2.27 5.00
CA GLY A 150 17.30 1.64 6.27
C GLY A 150 17.11 0.12 6.17
N PRO A 151 16.92 -0.55 7.30
CA PRO A 151 16.69 -2.00 7.33
C PRO A 151 15.34 -2.41 6.72
N ALA A 152 14.34 -1.54 6.82
CA ALA A 152 13.02 -1.79 6.26
C ALA A 152 12.83 -1.00 4.95
N PRO A 153 12.28 -1.63 3.90
CA PRO A 153 12.14 -0.98 2.60
C PRO A 153 11.08 0.15 2.65
N PRO A 154 11.34 1.30 2.00
CA PRO A 154 10.37 2.39 1.91
C PRO A 154 9.25 2.11 0.90
N MET A 155 9.40 1.07 0.09
CA MET A 155 8.47 0.66 -0.94
C MET A 155 8.39 -0.86 -1.03
N VAL A 156 7.17 -1.35 -1.18
CA VAL A 156 6.86 -2.75 -1.51
C VAL A 156 5.98 -2.73 -2.76
N PRO A 157 6.40 -3.35 -3.87
CA PRO A 157 5.59 -3.38 -5.09
C PRO A 157 4.29 -4.17 -4.86
N PRO A 158 3.23 -3.90 -5.64
CA PRO A 158 1.98 -4.64 -5.50
C PRO A 158 2.14 -6.13 -5.75
N GLY A 159 1.68 -6.92 -4.81
CA GLY A 159 1.67 -8.38 -4.85
C GLY A 159 0.49 -8.94 -4.05
N ALA A 160 0.31 -10.25 -4.07
CA ALA A 160 -0.77 -10.94 -3.40
C ALA A 160 -0.25 -12.16 -2.62
N GLY A 161 -1.07 -12.66 -1.69
CA GLY A 161 -0.77 -13.84 -0.90
C GLY A 161 -0.02 -13.57 0.42
N PRO A 162 0.29 -14.62 1.19
CA PRO A 162 0.85 -14.50 2.53
C PRO A 162 2.26 -13.90 2.55
N ASP A 163 3.08 -14.21 1.56
CA ASP A 163 4.45 -13.67 1.48
C ASP A 163 4.41 -12.14 1.26
N GLN A 164 3.42 -11.66 0.51
CA GLN A 164 3.21 -10.23 0.32
C GLN A 164 2.80 -9.54 1.63
N LEU A 165 1.91 -10.18 2.39
CA LEU A 165 1.53 -9.65 3.72
C LEU A 165 2.75 -9.55 4.64
N THR A 166 3.59 -10.58 4.67
CA THR A 166 4.83 -10.58 5.44
C THR A 166 5.77 -9.43 5.02
N ALA A 167 5.94 -9.21 3.72
CA ALA A 167 6.76 -8.11 3.21
C ALA A 167 6.21 -6.73 3.62
N LEU A 168 4.89 -6.54 3.54
CA LEU A 168 4.21 -5.30 3.96
C LEU A 168 4.36 -5.08 5.47
N MET A 169 4.13 -6.10 6.30
CA MET A 169 4.27 -6.01 7.75
C MET A 169 5.71 -5.70 8.16
N THR A 170 6.71 -6.29 7.49
CA THR A 170 8.13 -5.99 7.72
C THR A 170 8.47 -4.54 7.37
N ALA A 171 7.95 -4.04 6.24
CA ALA A 171 8.14 -2.63 5.87
C ALA A 171 7.50 -1.69 6.89
N LEU A 172 6.28 -1.99 7.35
CA LEU A 172 5.54 -1.20 8.33
C LEU A 172 6.19 -1.22 9.72
N ALA A 173 6.79 -2.35 10.13
CA ALA A 173 7.53 -2.45 11.39
C ALA A 173 8.73 -1.50 11.48
N GLY A 174 9.29 -1.10 10.34
CA GLY A 174 10.40 -0.15 10.28
C GLY A 174 10.00 1.32 10.19
N ALA A 175 8.71 1.63 10.15
CA ALA A 175 8.23 3.00 9.99
C ALA A 175 8.57 3.90 11.19
N ARG A 176 8.95 5.15 10.91
CA ARG A 176 9.35 6.15 11.92
C ARG A 176 8.66 7.48 11.65
N SER A 177 8.39 8.24 12.70
CA SER A 177 7.70 9.53 12.62
C SER A 177 8.57 10.68 12.10
N HIS A 178 9.89 10.55 12.16
CA HIS A 178 10.80 11.56 11.66
C HIS A 178 11.15 11.28 10.21
N THR A 179 10.52 12.04 9.31
CA THR A 179 10.75 11.88 7.87
C THR A 179 11.54 13.06 7.34
N SER A 180 12.68 12.77 6.71
CA SER A 180 13.45 13.78 5.98
C SER A 180 12.99 13.94 4.53
N VAL A 181 12.09 13.06 4.07
CA VAL A 181 11.59 13.01 2.69
C VAL A 181 10.08 13.14 2.70
N GLN A 182 9.55 13.98 1.82
CA GLN A 182 8.11 14.15 1.67
C GLN A 182 7.50 13.00 0.86
N LEU A 183 6.25 12.63 1.16
CA LEU A 183 5.56 11.54 0.45
C LEU A 183 5.49 11.76 -1.08
N PRO A 184 5.26 12.97 -1.61
CA PRO A 184 5.34 13.23 -3.06
C PRO A 184 6.68 12.84 -3.69
N ASP A 185 7.80 13.10 -3.00
CA ASP A 185 9.14 12.75 -3.48
C ASP A 185 9.36 11.24 -3.49
N MET A 186 8.79 10.54 -2.49
CA MET A 186 8.81 9.07 -2.46
C MET A 186 8.04 8.48 -3.63
N VAL A 187 6.86 9.02 -3.94
CA VAL A 187 6.07 8.59 -5.09
C VAL A 187 6.77 8.95 -6.41
N ALA A 188 7.43 10.09 -6.51
CA ALA A 188 8.22 10.42 -7.69
C ALA A 188 9.35 9.42 -7.93
N ARG A 189 9.98 8.93 -6.84
CA ARG A 189 11.09 7.98 -6.90
C ARG A 189 10.66 6.54 -7.19
N TYR A 190 9.59 6.07 -6.56
CA TYR A 190 9.18 4.66 -6.57
C TYR A 190 7.87 4.40 -7.31
N GLY A 191 7.11 5.44 -7.66
CA GLY A 191 5.77 5.31 -8.21
C GLY A 191 5.70 4.54 -9.53
N ALA A 192 6.74 4.64 -10.36
CA ALA A 192 6.78 3.91 -11.63
C ALA A 192 6.73 2.39 -11.43
N GLU A 193 7.32 1.88 -10.35
CA GLU A 193 7.36 0.46 -10.01
C GLU A 193 6.19 0.05 -9.11
N ALA A 194 5.87 0.86 -8.10
CA ALA A 194 4.93 0.52 -7.05
C ALA A 194 3.47 0.92 -7.36
N MET A 195 3.24 1.83 -8.31
CA MET A 195 1.92 2.40 -8.56
C MET A 195 1.49 2.24 -10.03
N PRO A 196 0.98 1.06 -10.40
CA PRO A 196 0.52 0.82 -11.76
C PRO A 196 -0.70 1.69 -12.11
N ALA A 197 -0.85 2.00 -13.41
CA ALA A 197 -1.96 2.81 -13.90
C ALA A 197 -3.33 2.23 -13.46
N GLY A 198 -4.23 3.10 -13.01
CA GLY A 198 -5.57 2.71 -12.55
C GLY A 198 -5.61 2.03 -11.17
N ALA A 199 -4.49 1.99 -10.44
CA ALA A 199 -4.48 1.46 -9.08
C ALA A 199 -5.40 2.28 -8.15
N THR A 200 -6.00 1.60 -7.17
CA THR A 200 -6.65 2.26 -6.04
C THR A 200 -5.58 2.68 -5.05
N VAL A 201 -5.48 3.95 -4.78
CA VAL A 201 -4.55 4.54 -3.81
C VAL A 201 -5.29 4.75 -2.49
N VAL A 202 -4.81 4.10 -1.45
CA VAL A 202 -5.28 4.32 -0.08
C VAL A 202 -4.27 5.21 0.63
N TYR A 203 -4.59 6.48 0.75
CA TYR A 203 -3.76 7.45 1.46
C TYR A 203 -4.09 7.42 2.96
N ILE A 204 -3.11 7.12 3.78
CA ILE A 204 -3.26 7.00 5.24
C ILE A 204 -2.36 8.01 5.92
N ALA A 205 -2.94 8.86 6.75
CA ALA A 205 -2.24 9.89 7.49
C ALA A 205 -2.92 10.21 8.81
N ALA A 206 -2.17 10.79 9.73
CA ALA A 206 -2.70 11.44 10.93
C ALA A 206 -2.89 12.95 10.72
N ILE A 207 -2.12 13.55 9.81
CA ILE A 207 -2.14 14.98 9.52
C ILE A 207 -2.29 15.19 8.02
N PHE A 208 -3.28 15.98 7.62
CA PHE A 208 -3.60 16.27 6.22
C PHE A 208 -3.04 17.64 5.82
N ARG A 209 -1.78 17.66 5.36
CA ARG A 209 -1.14 18.89 4.90
C ARG A 209 -1.62 19.30 3.52
N PRO A 210 -1.83 20.60 3.25
CA PRO A 210 -2.31 21.07 1.94
C PRO A 210 -1.44 20.60 0.77
N THR A 211 -0.12 20.54 0.96
CA THR A 211 0.83 20.06 -0.07
C THR A 211 0.56 18.62 -0.46
N THR A 212 0.43 17.74 0.53
CA THR A 212 0.17 16.31 0.29
C THR A 212 -1.24 16.09 -0.24
N VAL A 213 -2.24 16.80 0.30
CA VAL A 213 -3.63 16.73 -0.20
C VAL A 213 -3.70 17.11 -1.69
N ASN A 214 -3.05 18.20 -2.10
CA ASN A 214 -3.02 18.61 -3.49
C ASN A 214 -2.32 17.59 -4.38
N PHE A 215 -1.24 16.99 -3.90
CA PHE A 215 -0.56 15.90 -4.59
C PHE A 215 -1.46 14.67 -4.77
N ILE A 216 -2.17 14.25 -3.73
CA ILE A 216 -3.10 13.10 -3.82
C ILE A 216 -4.26 13.40 -4.78
N ARG A 217 -4.80 14.63 -4.78
CA ARG A 217 -5.78 15.05 -5.79
C ARG A 217 -5.24 14.94 -7.21
N GLU A 218 -3.97 15.29 -7.41
CA GLU A 218 -3.34 15.17 -8.73
C GLU A 218 -3.22 13.68 -9.16
N LEU A 219 -2.95 12.77 -8.25
CA LEU A 219 -3.00 11.33 -8.53
C LEU A 219 -4.41 10.91 -8.98
N GLY A 220 -5.45 11.44 -8.35
CA GLY A 220 -6.83 11.22 -8.77
C GLY A 220 -7.10 11.69 -10.20
N ARG A 221 -6.60 12.87 -10.59
CA ARG A 221 -6.71 13.40 -11.97
C ARG A 221 -5.95 12.55 -12.98
N ARG A 222 -4.90 11.87 -12.56
CA ARG A 222 -4.13 10.92 -13.38
C ARG A 222 -4.80 9.56 -13.56
N GLY A 223 -6.01 9.38 -13.01
CA GLY A 223 -6.81 8.18 -13.17
C GLY A 223 -6.66 7.14 -12.07
N HIS A 224 -6.01 7.49 -10.95
CA HIS A 224 -6.02 6.66 -9.75
C HIS A 224 -7.30 6.89 -8.96
N ARG A 225 -7.82 5.84 -8.35
CA ARG A 225 -8.89 5.98 -7.36
C ARG A 225 -8.27 6.33 -6.03
N ILE A 226 -8.83 7.30 -5.35
CA ILE A 226 -8.30 7.75 -4.06
C ILE A 226 -9.29 7.40 -2.96
N VAL A 227 -8.78 6.80 -1.91
CA VAL A 227 -9.43 6.62 -0.62
C VAL A 227 -8.51 7.24 0.43
N SER A 228 -8.99 8.21 1.17
CA SER A 228 -8.21 8.87 2.23
C SER A 228 -8.72 8.42 3.60
N LEU A 229 -7.80 8.04 4.48
CA LEU A 229 -8.09 7.48 5.79
C LEU A 229 -7.30 8.22 6.86
N CYS A 230 -8.02 8.73 7.87
CA CYS A 230 -7.43 9.27 9.09
C CYS A 230 -7.40 8.17 10.15
N ALA A 231 -6.20 7.74 10.54
CA ALA A 231 -6.01 6.66 11.49
C ALA A 231 -5.62 7.13 12.90
N GLY A 232 -5.16 8.36 13.05
CA GLY A 232 -4.72 8.91 14.33
C GLY A 232 -4.69 10.44 14.34
N GLY A 233 -4.25 11.04 15.43
CA GLY A 233 -4.13 12.49 15.57
C GLY A 233 -5.44 13.21 15.88
N ASP A 234 -5.50 14.47 15.48
CA ASP A 234 -6.68 15.33 15.67
C ASP A 234 -7.79 15.01 14.64
N GLU A 235 -8.93 15.66 14.83
CA GLU A 235 -10.04 15.54 13.89
C GLU A 235 -9.61 15.91 12.45
N PRO A 236 -9.89 15.03 11.46
CA PRO A 236 -9.53 15.34 10.10
C PRO A 236 -10.27 16.59 9.62
N PRO A 237 -9.59 17.48 8.88
CA PRO A 237 -10.24 18.65 8.34
C PRO A 237 -11.30 18.26 7.31
N ASP A 238 -12.41 19.01 7.30
CA ASP A 238 -13.37 18.94 6.20
C ASP A 238 -12.77 19.62 4.96
N ILE A 239 -12.37 18.84 3.99
CA ILE A 239 -11.74 19.33 2.77
C ILE A 239 -12.70 19.10 1.61
N PRO A 240 -13.22 20.16 0.98
CA PRO A 240 -14.09 20.05 -0.19
C PRO A 240 -13.48 19.15 -1.27
N ASP A 241 -14.28 18.25 -1.84
CA ASP A 241 -13.89 17.29 -2.89
C ASP A 241 -12.75 16.31 -2.51
N PHE A 242 -12.50 16.15 -1.19
CA PHE A 242 -11.49 15.24 -0.68
C PHE A 242 -12.03 14.52 0.57
N PRO A 243 -12.91 13.53 0.42
CA PRO A 243 -13.51 12.83 1.56
C PRO A 243 -12.44 12.05 2.33
N ILE A 244 -12.44 12.22 3.64
CA ILE A 244 -11.53 11.53 4.56
C ILE A 244 -12.38 10.61 5.43
N LEU A 245 -12.08 9.31 5.41
CA LEU A 245 -12.69 8.33 6.30
C LEU A 245 -12.03 8.43 7.67
N ASP A 246 -12.81 8.69 8.70
CA ASP A 246 -12.31 8.79 10.07
C ASP A 246 -12.38 7.44 10.78
N TYR A 247 -11.23 6.83 10.98
CA TYR A 247 -11.07 5.55 11.68
C TYR A 247 -10.34 5.68 13.02
N ARG A 248 -10.12 6.90 13.52
CA ARG A 248 -9.39 7.15 14.77
C ARG A 248 -9.95 6.40 15.96
N ALA A 249 -11.28 6.34 16.08
CA ALA A 249 -11.93 5.64 17.19
C ALA A 249 -11.67 4.13 17.15
N VAL A 250 -11.60 3.53 15.95
CA VAL A 250 -11.35 2.10 15.74
C VAL A 250 -9.92 1.73 16.17
N PHE A 251 -8.93 2.54 15.80
CA PHE A 251 -7.54 2.25 16.12
C PHE A 251 -7.16 2.61 17.55
N LYS A 252 -7.80 3.61 18.15
CA LYS A 252 -7.60 3.97 19.55
C LYS A 252 -8.14 2.91 20.52
N ALA A 253 -9.23 2.23 20.17
CA ALA A 253 -9.78 1.15 21.00
C ALA A 253 -8.86 -0.08 21.02
N ALA A 254 -8.14 -0.35 19.94
CA ALA A 254 -7.22 -1.47 19.85
C ALA A 254 -5.96 -1.32 20.72
N GLU A 255 -5.56 -0.09 21.04
CA GLU A 255 -4.42 0.18 21.92
C GLU A 255 -4.75 -0.09 23.40
N THR A 256 -6.03 0.00 23.78
CA THR A 256 -6.50 -0.21 25.18
C THR A 256 -6.74 -1.68 25.50
N ASP A 257 -6.89 -2.55 24.52
CA ASP A 257 -7.14 -3.99 24.73
C ASP A 257 -5.83 -4.79 24.92
N ASP A 258 -4.65 -4.18 24.67
CA ASP A 258 -3.33 -4.81 24.81
C ASP A 258 -2.61 -4.44 26.13
N GLU A 259 -3.20 -3.64 27.04
CA GLU A 259 -2.74 -3.38 28.41
C GLU A 259 -3.43 -4.33 29.42
#